data_e5a862056a850de3e9fa67ce33feb0f6
#
_entry.id   e5a862056a850de3e9fa67ce33feb0f6
#
_cell.length_a   1.000
_cell.length_b   1.000
_cell.length_c   1.000
_cell.angle_alpha   90.00
_cell.angle_beta   90.00
_cell.angle_gamma   90.00
#
_symmetry.space_group_name_H-M   'P 1'
#
loop_
_entity.id
_entity.type
_entity.pdbx_description
1 polymer ?
#
loop_
_entity_poly.entity_id
_entity_poly.type
_entity_poly.pdbx_seq_one_letter_code
_entity_poly.pdbx_strand_id
1 'polypeptide(L)'
;SYRSRIRTVRVDEVLITAIACRTCENAPCVIVCPRDALTQDPVTGIIDINATKCDGCAWCIEACDFGAISINPATKLAEICDQCETVEGGPQCVLWCPKEALTLTNPDRQAQKTRRELIKESLEFPTKTKDPR
;
A
#
# COMPACT_ATOMS: atom_id res chain seq x y z
N SER A 1 12.60 3.95 15.80
CA SER A 1 11.71 5.09 15.57
C SER A 1 10.33 4.58 15.17
N TYR A 2 9.34 4.77 16.01
CA TYR A 2 7.95 4.38 15.78
C TYR A 2 7.21 5.40 14.90
N ARG A 3 7.82 5.84 13.80
CA ARG A 3 7.13 6.73 12.88
C ARG A 3 6.08 5.96 12.09
N SER A 4 4.87 6.51 12.04
CA SER A 4 3.82 5.99 11.17
C SER A 4 4.29 5.95 9.71
N ARG A 5 4.11 4.80 9.06
CA ARG A 5 4.39 4.60 7.63
C ARG A 5 3.15 4.86 6.77
N ILE A 6 2.01 5.08 7.40
CA ILE A 6 0.81 5.61 6.74
C ILE A 6 0.93 7.12 6.73
N ARG A 7 0.74 7.72 5.56
CA ARG A 7 0.73 9.17 5.35
C ARG A 7 -0.69 9.64 5.16
N THR A 8 -1.09 10.63 5.94
CA THR A 8 -2.37 11.31 5.76
C THR A 8 -2.15 12.62 5.03
N VAL A 9 -2.93 12.87 4.01
CA VAL A 9 -2.89 14.09 3.23
C VAL A 9 -4.26 14.74 3.25
N ARG A 10 -4.32 16.01 3.61
CA ARG A 10 -5.51 16.83 3.46
C ARG A 10 -5.43 17.49 2.09
N VAL A 11 -6.39 17.22 1.23
CA VAL A 11 -6.47 17.79 -0.11
C VAL A 11 -7.21 19.13 -0.08
N ASP A 12 -8.32 19.17 0.68
CA ASP A 12 -9.10 20.37 0.93
C ASP A 12 -9.75 20.31 2.32
N GLU A 13 -10.73 21.15 2.62
CA GLU A 13 -11.41 21.20 3.91
C GLU A 13 -12.21 19.92 4.22
N VAL A 14 -12.61 19.18 3.21
CA VAL A 14 -13.51 18.02 3.31
C VAL A 14 -12.78 16.71 3.03
N LEU A 15 -11.79 16.72 2.14
CA LEU A 15 -11.10 15.51 1.67
C LEU A 15 -9.79 15.28 2.40
N ILE A 16 -9.76 14.22 3.19
CA ILE A 16 -8.55 13.67 3.82
C ILE A 16 -8.36 12.25 3.30
N THR A 17 -7.18 11.95 2.79
CA THR A 17 -6.83 10.61 2.33
C THR A 17 -5.66 10.03 3.12
N ALA A 18 -5.62 8.72 3.22
CA ALA A 18 -4.51 7.98 3.81
C ALA A 18 -3.79 7.16 2.73
N ILE A 19 -2.49 7.23 2.73
CA ILE A 19 -1.62 6.57 1.75
C ILE A 19 -0.67 5.64 2.48
N ALA A 20 -0.56 4.40 1.98
CA ALA A 20 0.42 3.41 2.41
C ALA A 20 1.07 2.75 1.20
N CYS A 21 2.13 2.00 1.42
CA CYS A 21 2.75 1.21 0.37
C CYS A 21 1.74 0.22 -0.22
N ARG A 22 1.71 0.12 -1.54
CA ARG A 22 0.83 -0.75 -2.32
C ARG A 22 1.44 -2.09 -2.69
N THR A 23 2.69 -2.35 -2.30
CA THR A 23 3.40 -3.59 -2.67
C THR A 23 3.27 -3.91 -4.16
N CYS A 24 3.63 -2.95 -5.01
CA CYS A 24 3.49 -3.05 -6.47
C CYS A 24 4.21 -4.27 -7.02
N GLU A 25 3.62 -4.95 -7.99
CA GLU A 25 4.20 -6.16 -8.61
C GLU A 25 5.58 -5.91 -9.25
N ASN A 26 5.73 -4.80 -9.97
CA ASN A 26 7.01 -4.34 -10.51
C ASN A 26 7.38 -3.03 -9.82
N ALA A 27 7.83 -3.10 -8.59
CA ALA A 27 8.05 -1.95 -7.73
C ALA A 27 9.01 -0.91 -8.35
N PRO A 28 8.53 0.25 -8.84
CA PRO A 28 9.38 1.26 -9.47
C PRO A 28 10.47 1.78 -8.53
N CYS A 29 10.18 1.84 -7.23
CA CYS A 29 11.13 2.27 -6.21
C CYS A 29 12.31 1.32 -6.06
N VAL A 30 12.11 0.02 -6.28
CA VAL A 30 13.20 -0.97 -6.30
C VAL A 30 14.04 -0.83 -7.56
N ILE A 31 13.37 -0.72 -8.72
CA ILE A 31 14.02 -0.64 -10.03
C ILE A 31 14.91 0.60 -10.15
N VAL A 32 14.44 1.74 -9.64
CA VAL A 32 15.13 3.02 -9.78
C VAL A 32 16.30 3.20 -8.80
N CYS A 33 16.43 2.35 -7.79
CA CYS A 33 17.42 2.54 -6.74
C CYS A 33 18.85 2.35 -7.29
N PRO A 34 19.69 3.41 -7.36
CA PRO A 34 21.02 3.32 -7.94
C PRO A 34 22.02 2.57 -7.03
N ARG A 35 21.63 2.29 -5.81
CA ARG A 35 22.44 1.59 -4.78
C ARG A 35 22.01 0.16 -4.54
N ASP A 36 20.96 -0.32 -5.23
CA ASP A 36 20.33 -1.62 -4.93
C ASP A 36 20.04 -1.79 -3.44
N ALA A 37 19.59 -0.70 -2.81
CA ALA A 37 19.29 -0.67 -1.38
C ALA A 37 17.87 -1.16 -1.06
N LEU A 38 16.97 -1.18 -2.06
CA LEU A 38 15.62 -1.69 -1.92
C LEU A 38 15.51 -3.06 -2.57
N THR A 39 14.95 -4.00 -1.83
CA THR A 39 14.67 -5.36 -2.32
C THR A 39 13.22 -5.69 -2.04
N GLN A 40 12.59 -6.44 -2.93
CA GLN A 40 11.21 -6.87 -2.78
C GLN A 40 11.15 -8.38 -2.54
N ASP A 41 10.45 -8.78 -1.50
CA ASP A 41 10.14 -10.18 -1.27
C ASP A 41 9.19 -10.69 -2.35
N PRO A 42 9.53 -11.78 -3.06
CA PRO A 42 8.73 -12.27 -4.20
C PRO A 42 7.41 -12.92 -3.77
N VAL A 43 7.25 -13.27 -2.50
CA VAL A 43 6.05 -13.94 -1.98
C VAL A 43 5.10 -12.95 -1.33
N THR A 44 5.61 -12.08 -0.47
CA THR A 44 4.81 -11.10 0.28
C THR A 44 4.65 -9.77 -0.44
N GLY A 45 5.57 -9.44 -1.35
CA GLY A 45 5.64 -8.15 -2.02
C GLY A 45 6.17 -7.03 -1.12
N ILE A 46 6.53 -7.32 0.12
CA ILE A 46 7.09 -6.35 1.07
C ILE A 46 8.43 -5.86 0.53
N ILE A 47 8.66 -4.56 0.70
CA ILE A 47 9.92 -3.95 0.28
C ILE A 47 10.77 -3.69 1.51
N ASP A 48 11.94 -4.30 1.53
CA ASP A 48 12.95 -4.09 2.56
C ASP A 48 13.99 -3.06 2.11
N ILE A 49 14.53 -2.32 3.06
CA ILE A 49 15.53 -1.27 2.82
C ILE A 49 16.82 -1.61 3.57
N ASN A 50 17.86 -1.88 2.81
CA ASN A 50 19.19 -2.07 3.36
C ASN A 50 19.80 -0.72 3.79
N ALA A 51 19.84 -0.48 5.09
CA ALA A 51 20.32 0.77 5.68
C ALA A 51 21.79 1.08 5.37
N THR A 52 22.61 0.07 5.09
CA THR A 52 24.04 0.26 4.79
C THR A 52 24.28 0.68 3.33
N LYS A 53 23.35 0.36 2.44
CA LYS A 53 23.43 0.73 1.03
C LYS A 53 22.68 2.04 0.72
N CYS A 54 21.63 2.34 1.50
CA CYS A 54 20.84 3.54 1.29
C CYS A 54 21.62 4.80 1.68
N ASP A 55 21.69 5.75 0.78
CA ASP A 55 22.31 7.06 1.01
C ASP A 55 21.31 8.23 1.07
N GLY A 56 20.01 7.91 1.02
CA GLY A 56 18.95 8.91 1.11
C GLY A 56 18.79 9.79 -0.14
N CYS A 57 19.22 9.32 -1.30
CA CYS A 57 19.18 10.07 -2.56
C CYS A 57 17.78 10.46 -3.06
N ALA A 58 16.72 9.90 -2.47
CA ALA A 58 15.31 10.18 -2.72
C ALA A 58 14.75 9.73 -4.11
N TRP A 59 15.50 9.05 -4.95
CA TRP A 59 14.99 8.56 -6.24
C TRP A 59 13.79 7.64 -6.11
N CYS A 60 13.76 6.84 -5.05
CA CYS A 60 12.61 5.97 -4.75
C CYS A 60 11.33 6.76 -4.41
N ILE A 61 11.47 7.97 -3.87
CA ILE A 61 10.34 8.87 -3.57
C ILE A 61 9.75 9.38 -4.89
N GLU A 62 10.60 9.86 -5.79
CA GLU A 62 10.19 10.37 -7.10
C GLU A 62 9.52 9.28 -7.96
N ALA A 63 10.00 8.03 -7.83
CA ALA A 63 9.44 6.91 -8.57
C ALA A 63 8.14 6.35 -7.99
N CYS A 64 7.75 6.74 -6.77
CA CYS A 64 6.56 6.23 -6.13
C CYS A 64 5.33 7.08 -6.46
N ASP A 65 4.48 6.61 -7.36
CA ASP A 65 3.23 7.29 -7.76
C ASP A 65 2.25 7.52 -6.61
N PHE A 66 2.42 6.77 -5.51
CA PHE A 66 1.53 6.84 -4.35
C PHE A 66 2.05 7.70 -3.21
N GLY A 67 3.29 8.21 -3.30
CA GLY A 67 3.89 8.99 -2.22
C GLY A 67 4.06 8.23 -0.90
N ALA A 68 4.25 6.92 -0.97
CA ALA A 68 4.32 6.04 0.21
C ALA A 68 5.69 6.02 0.89
N ILE A 69 6.71 6.62 0.28
CA ILE A 69 8.09 6.62 0.77
C ILE A 69 8.43 7.98 1.33
N SER A 70 9.19 8.00 2.39
CA SER A 70 9.73 9.23 2.99
C SER A 70 11.17 9.05 3.45
N ILE A 71 11.87 10.16 3.65
CA ILE A 71 13.20 10.15 4.28
C ILE A 71 13.04 10.41 5.77
N ASN A 72 13.67 9.59 6.59
CA ASN A 72 13.76 9.83 8.02
C ASN A 72 14.73 11.01 8.27
N PRO A 73 14.27 12.11 8.89
CA PRO A 73 15.13 13.27 9.09
C PRO A 73 16.32 13.02 10.03
N ALA A 74 16.23 12.03 10.90
CA ALA A 74 17.30 11.70 11.84
C ALA A 74 18.36 10.80 11.21
N THR A 75 17.95 9.76 10.49
CA THR A 75 18.88 8.77 9.88
C THR A 75 19.25 9.13 8.46
N LYS A 76 18.49 10.02 7.80
CA LYS A 76 18.61 10.36 6.38
C LYS A 76 18.35 9.18 5.41
N LEU A 77 17.80 8.09 5.91
CA LEU A 77 17.47 6.91 5.11
C LEU A 77 16.02 6.93 4.67
N ALA A 78 15.74 6.25 3.57
CA ALA A 78 14.38 6.02 3.12
C ALA A 78 13.59 5.17 4.13
N GLU A 79 12.31 5.44 4.23
CA GLU A 79 11.35 4.67 5.04
C GLU A 79 10.13 4.32 4.22
N ILE A 80 9.75 3.05 4.26
CA ILE A 80 8.58 2.50 3.59
C ILE A 80 7.80 1.61 4.56
N CYS A 81 6.55 1.29 4.24
CA CYS A 81 5.76 0.37 5.04
C CYS A 81 6.29 -1.07 4.87
N ASP A 82 6.71 -1.68 5.97
CA ASP A 82 7.19 -3.05 6.11
C ASP A 82 6.07 -4.01 6.56
N GLN A 83 4.82 -3.56 6.58
CA GLN A 83 3.67 -4.30 7.11
C GLN A 83 3.86 -4.82 8.55
N CYS A 84 4.80 -4.23 9.29
CA CYS A 84 5.18 -4.66 10.64
C CYS A 84 5.62 -6.14 10.69
N GLU A 85 6.36 -6.62 9.70
CA GLU A 85 6.78 -8.03 9.55
C GLU A 85 7.49 -8.55 10.79
N THR A 86 8.26 -7.70 11.48
CA THR A 86 9.00 -8.05 12.69
C THR A 86 8.22 -7.89 13.98
N VAL A 87 6.97 -7.41 13.91
CA VAL A 87 6.14 -7.13 15.09
C VAL A 87 5.12 -8.25 15.29
N GLU A 88 5.10 -8.82 16.49
CA GLU A 88 4.10 -9.81 16.86
C GLU A 88 2.69 -9.23 16.75
N GLY A 89 1.77 -9.98 16.13
CA GLY A 89 0.40 -9.55 15.88
C GLY A 89 0.19 -8.86 14.52
N GLY A 90 1.26 -8.63 13.72
CA GLY A 90 1.18 -8.10 12.37
C GLY A 90 0.93 -6.58 12.29
N PRO A 91 0.27 -6.08 11.26
CA PRO A 91 0.16 -4.65 10.98
C PRO A 91 -0.56 -3.87 12.10
N GLN A 92 0.18 -3.09 12.84
CA GLN A 92 -0.31 -2.36 14.02
C GLN A 92 -1.39 -1.33 13.66
N CYS A 93 -1.28 -0.72 12.48
CA CYS A 93 -2.29 0.23 11.99
C CYS A 93 -3.67 -0.42 11.78
N VAL A 94 -3.70 -1.69 11.38
CA VAL A 94 -4.95 -2.48 11.24
C VAL A 94 -5.50 -2.85 12.61
N LEU A 95 -4.62 -3.36 13.48
CA LEU A 95 -5.00 -3.82 14.82
C LEU A 95 -5.57 -2.69 15.70
N TRP A 96 -4.98 -1.50 15.62
CA TRP A 96 -5.35 -0.36 16.45
C TRP A 96 -6.31 0.63 15.78
N CYS A 97 -6.86 0.33 14.63
CA CYS A 97 -7.82 1.20 13.96
C CYS A 97 -9.18 1.19 14.69
N PRO A 98 -9.58 2.26 15.38
CA PRO A 98 -10.83 2.24 16.18
C PRO A 98 -12.10 2.22 15.33
N LYS A 99 -11.96 2.50 14.03
CA LYS A 99 -13.05 2.47 13.04
C LYS A 99 -13.05 1.20 12.19
N GLU A 100 -12.10 0.29 12.44
CA GLU A 100 -11.92 -0.93 11.62
C GLU A 100 -11.89 -0.65 10.12
N ALA A 101 -11.38 0.53 9.75
CA ALA A 101 -11.35 1.01 8.38
C ALA A 101 -10.18 0.46 7.55
N LEU A 102 -9.25 -0.23 8.19
CA LEU A 102 -8.05 -0.78 7.57
C LEU A 102 -8.11 -2.30 7.56
N THR A 103 -7.77 -2.89 6.43
CA THR A 103 -7.64 -4.33 6.29
C THR A 103 -6.33 -4.66 5.60
N LEU A 104 -5.66 -5.71 6.06
CA LEU A 104 -4.57 -6.32 5.32
C LEU A 104 -5.14 -7.35 4.36
N THR A 105 -4.87 -7.19 3.09
CA THR A 105 -5.33 -8.14 2.08
C THR A 105 -4.20 -8.47 1.10
N ASN A 106 -4.22 -9.68 0.61
CA ASN A 106 -3.37 -10.08 -0.51
C ASN A 106 -4.02 -9.57 -1.81
N PRO A 107 -3.23 -9.01 -2.77
CA PRO A 107 -3.76 -8.52 -4.05
C PRO A 107 -4.60 -9.55 -4.80
N ASP A 108 -4.20 -10.83 -4.79
CA ASP A 108 -4.95 -11.91 -5.43
C ASP A 108 -6.32 -12.14 -4.79
N ARG A 109 -6.38 -12.12 -3.45
CA ARG A 109 -7.66 -12.24 -2.73
C ARG A 109 -8.57 -11.05 -3.01
N GLN A 110 -7.99 -9.86 -3.09
CA GLN A 110 -8.77 -8.66 -3.42
C GLN A 110 -9.31 -8.74 -4.85
N ALA A 111 -8.50 -9.14 -5.81
CA ALA A 111 -8.93 -9.34 -7.19
C ALA A 111 -10.02 -10.41 -7.31
N GLN A 112 -9.89 -11.52 -6.59
CA GLN A 112 -10.92 -12.57 -6.54
C GLN A 112 -12.23 -12.05 -5.92
N LYS A 113 -12.15 -11.28 -4.84
CA LYS A 113 -13.32 -10.68 -4.19
C LYS A 113 -14.04 -9.76 -5.17
N THR A 114 -13.31 -8.84 -5.79
CA THR A 114 -13.86 -7.90 -6.78
C THR A 114 -14.53 -8.63 -7.95
N ARG A 115 -13.89 -9.67 -8.51
CA ARG A 115 -14.49 -10.49 -9.58
C ARG A 115 -15.79 -11.15 -9.14
N ARG A 116 -15.82 -11.72 -7.92
CA ARG A 116 -17.04 -12.35 -7.38
C ARG A 116 -18.18 -11.35 -7.19
N GLU A 117 -17.87 -10.15 -6.70
CA GLU A 117 -18.84 -9.07 -6.53
C GLU A 117 -19.41 -8.62 -7.88
N LEU A 118 -18.56 -8.38 -8.88
CA LEU A 118 -18.97 -8.03 -10.23
C LEU A 118 -19.84 -9.11 -10.89
N ILE A 119 -19.48 -10.39 -10.70
CA ILE A 119 -20.29 -11.50 -11.24
C ILE A 119 -21.65 -11.57 -10.56
N LYS A 120 -21.71 -11.42 -9.24
CA LYS A 120 -22.98 -11.39 -8.50
C LYS A 120 -23.87 -10.25 -8.99
N GLU A 121 -23.32 -9.04 -9.08
CA GLU A 121 -24.04 -7.87 -9.58
C GLU A 121 -24.56 -8.08 -11.02
N SER A 122 -23.76 -8.74 -11.86
CA SER A 122 -24.14 -9.08 -13.24
C SER A 122 -25.25 -10.15 -13.29
N LEU A 123 -25.28 -11.06 -12.31
CA LEU A 123 -26.31 -12.11 -12.23
C LEU A 123 -27.60 -11.64 -11.56
N GLU A 124 -27.53 -10.59 -10.74
CA GLU A 124 -28.70 -9.97 -10.10
C GLU A 124 -29.40 -8.96 -11.01
N PHE A 125 -29.09 -8.95 -12.31
CA PHE A 125 -29.82 -8.13 -13.28
C PHE A 125 -31.27 -8.55 -13.26
N PRO A 126 -32.22 -7.66 -12.84
CA PRO A 126 -33.63 -8.00 -12.84
C PRO A 126 -34.06 -8.16 -14.30
N THR A 127 -34.50 -9.37 -14.62
CA THR A 127 -35.32 -9.61 -15.80
C THR A 127 -36.66 -8.88 -15.63
N LYS A 128 -36.63 -7.55 -15.63
CA LYS A 128 -37.82 -6.72 -15.86
C LYS A 128 -37.86 -6.39 -17.32
N THR A 129 -38.14 -7.36 -18.13
CA THR A 129 -38.86 -7.13 -19.35
C THR A 129 -40.22 -6.62 -18.93
N LYS A 130 -40.41 -5.30 -18.85
CA LYS A 130 -41.73 -4.71 -19.01
C LYS A 130 -42.14 -5.03 -20.42
N ASP A 131 -43.01 -6.02 -20.53
CA ASP A 131 -43.82 -6.25 -21.72
C ASP A 131 -44.68 -4.98 -21.95
N PRO A 132 -44.53 -4.26 -23.08
CA PRO A 132 -45.37 -3.12 -23.39
C PRO A 132 -46.64 -3.65 -24.03
N ARG A 133 -47.62 -3.95 -23.20
CA ARG A 133 -49.02 -4.03 -23.69
C ARG A 133 -49.88 -3.10 -22.91
#